data_57983db19390f2cffdfeb35a286fc625
#
_entry.id   57983db19390f2cffdfeb35a286fc625
#
_cell.length_a   1.000
_cell.length_b   1.000
_cell.length_c   1.000
_cell.angle_alpha   90.00
_cell.angle_beta   90.00
_cell.angle_gamma   90.00
#
_symmetry.space_group_name_H-M   'P 1'
#
loop_
_entity.id
_entity.type
_entity.pdbx_description
1 polymer ?
#
loop_
_entity_poly.entity_id
_entity_poly.type
_entity_poly.pdbx_seq_one_letter_code
_entity_poly.pdbx_strand_id
1 'polypeptide(L)'
;DVYTYTFSVDGVSFVDPANTLHNHGTMPASSMLYVHGDAPAYYDPNPAIEHGSVTTSYYNSTVSNGLRTILVYTPPQYDAKKKYPVLYLMGGSGEATDSWYKYGQVNWIMDNMIAEGKIKPTIVVMVNNQIVHRSSPNHSALSFKMMEQEYKECIIPWVDSHYSTIRSSKGRALAGL
;
A
#
# COMPACT_ATOMS: atom_id res chain seq x y z
N ASP A 1 11.20 12.45 9.11
CA ASP A 1 10.28 11.81 10.05
C ASP A 1 8.83 12.16 9.75
N VAL A 2 7.91 11.27 10.12
CA VAL A 2 6.46 11.47 9.96
C VAL A 2 5.83 11.57 11.35
N TYR A 3 5.08 12.64 11.56
CA TYR A 3 4.39 12.91 12.82
C TYR A 3 2.88 12.97 12.59
N THR A 4 2.13 12.65 13.62
CA THR A 4 0.68 12.82 13.63
C THR A 4 0.28 13.88 14.66
N TYR A 5 -0.75 14.67 14.36
CA TYR A 5 -1.27 15.69 15.25
C TYR A 5 -2.78 15.84 15.11
N THR A 6 -3.39 16.42 16.12
CA THR A 6 -4.80 16.83 16.13
C THR A 6 -4.91 18.21 16.77
N PHE A 7 -5.95 18.94 16.47
CA PHE A 7 -6.37 20.10 17.23
C PHE A 7 -7.36 19.68 18.31
N SER A 8 -7.38 20.42 19.42
CA SER A 8 -8.39 20.25 20.46
C SER A 8 -9.02 21.62 20.78
N VAL A 9 -10.33 21.71 20.68
CA VAL A 9 -11.11 22.89 21.06
C VAL A 9 -12.22 22.43 21.99
N ASP A 10 -12.28 23.02 23.17
CA ASP A 10 -13.27 22.70 24.22
C ASP A 10 -13.37 21.18 24.53
N GLY A 11 -12.21 20.48 24.47
CA GLY A 11 -12.12 19.05 24.74
C GLY A 11 -12.50 18.15 23.58
N VAL A 12 -12.86 18.68 22.43
CA VAL A 12 -13.13 17.92 21.22
C VAL A 12 -11.89 17.92 20.33
N SER A 13 -11.40 16.73 19.98
CA SER A 13 -10.26 16.56 19.06
C SER A 13 -10.74 16.42 17.61
N PHE A 14 -10.05 17.08 16.68
CA PHE A 14 -10.35 17.03 15.26
C PHE A 14 -9.08 17.16 14.41
N VAL A 15 -9.15 16.70 13.18
CA VAL A 15 -8.08 16.83 12.19
C VAL A 15 -7.95 18.28 11.72
N ASP A 16 -6.78 18.64 11.23
CA ASP A 16 -6.54 19.93 10.60
C ASP A 16 -7.33 20.03 9.27
N PRO A 17 -8.32 20.94 9.15
CA PRO A 17 -9.11 21.06 7.93
C PRO A 17 -8.32 21.60 6.73
N ALA A 18 -7.16 22.22 6.96
CA ALA A 18 -6.28 22.70 5.91
C ALA A 18 -5.28 21.64 5.41
N ASN A 19 -5.12 20.53 6.14
CA ASN A 19 -4.24 19.43 5.78
C ASN A 19 -5.03 18.28 5.16
N THR A 20 -4.75 17.95 3.91
CA THR A 20 -5.42 16.86 3.20
C THR A 20 -4.87 15.47 3.53
N LEU A 21 -3.76 15.40 4.27
CA LEU A 21 -3.09 14.14 4.62
C LEU A 21 -3.50 13.70 6.02
N HIS A 22 -4.35 12.68 6.09
CA HIS A 22 -4.90 12.19 7.35
C HIS A 22 -4.59 10.70 7.54
N ASN A 23 -4.23 10.33 8.77
CA ASN A 23 -4.16 8.94 9.18
C ASN A 23 -5.54 8.50 9.72
N HIS A 24 -6.22 7.66 8.96
CA HIS A 24 -7.51 7.08 9.33
C HIS A 24 -7.40 5.77 10.12
N GLY A 25 -6.19 5.25 10.30
CA GLY A 25 -5.93 4.05 11.13
C GLY A 25 -6.02 4.33 12.63
N THR A 26 -6.02 5.60 13.04
CA THR A 26 -6.17 6.02 14.44
C THR A 26 -7.62 6.43 14.76
N MET A 27 -7.99 6.34 16.03
CA MET A 27 -9.30 6.80 16.53
C MET A 27 -9.08 7.75 17.71
N PRO A 28 -9.37 9.05 17.59
CA PRO A 28 -9.82 9.75 16.37
C PRO A 28 -8.77 9.78 15.26
N ALA A 29 -9.19 10.03 14.03
CA ALA A 29 -8.28 10.29 12.92
C ALA A 29 -7.34 11.47 13.25
N SER A 30 -6.12 11.44 12.73
CA SER A 30 -5.11 12.49 12.94
C SER A 30 -4.60 13.04 11.62
N SER A 31 -4.17 14.30 11.62
CA SER A 31 -3.43 14.88 10.51
C SER A 31 -1.98 14.43 10.54
N MET A 32 -1.32 14.38 9.40
CA MET A 32 0.07 13.93 9.26
C MET A 32 0.96 15.10 8.80
N LEU A 33 2.16 15.15 9.37
CA LEU A 33 3.19 16.10 9.02
C LEU A 33 4.48 15.34 8.67
N TYR A 34 5.00 15.58 7.46
CA TYR A 34 6.33 15.12 7.08
C TYR A 34 7.35 16.20 7.43
N VAL A 35 8.29 15.85 8.29
CA VAL A 35 9.45 16.69 8.60
C VAL A 35 10.66 16.11 7.86
N HIS A 36 11.07 16.81 6.81
CA HIS A 36 12.21 16.43 6.00
C HIS A 36 13.51 16.70 6.77
N GLY A 37 14.54 15.90 6.52
CA GLY A 37 15.88 16.11 7.03
C GLY A 37 16.70 17.05 6.12
N ASP A 38 17.96 17.25 6.49
CA ASP A 38 18.89 18.08 5.71
C ASP A 38 19.32 17.43 4.38
N ALA A 39 19.19 16.14 4.26
CA ALA A 39 19.46 15.36 3.05
C ALA A 39 18.20 14.68 2.56
N PRO A 40 18.02 14.53 1.23
CA PRO A 40 16.88 13.81 0.67
C PRO A 40 16.80 12.37 1.21
N ALA A 41 15.60 11.96 1.61
CA ALA A 41 15.29 10.59 1.98
C ALA A 41 14.68 9.84 0.80
N TYR A 42 14.68 8.50 0.84
CA TYR A 42 14.07 7.70 -0.24
C TYR A 42 12.57 7.98 -0.42
N TYR A 43 11.87 8.42 0.61
CA TYR A 43 10.46 8.79 0.55
C TYR A 43 10.21 10.21 0.02
N ASP A 44 11.25 10.98 -0.30
CA ASP A 44 11.09 12.30 -0.89
C ASP A 44 10.90 12.19 -2.41
N PRO A 45 10.00 13.00 -3.00
CA PRO A 45 9.86 13.06 -4.45
C PRO A 45 11.15 13.64 -5.08
N ASN A 46 11.65 12.99 -6.12
CA ASN A 46 12.83 13.41 -6.84
C ASN A 46 12.46 13.78 -8.29
N PRO A 47 12.35 15.07 -8.64
CA PRO A 47 11.96 15.49 -9.99
C PRO A 47 13.00 15.21 -11.08
N ALA A 48 14.19 14.75 -10.71
CA ALA A 48 15.29 14.48 -11.67
C ALA A 48 15.27 13.06 -12.24
N ILE A 49 14.35 12.20 -11.78
CA ILE A 49 14.22 10.79 -12.21
C ILE A 49 12.87 10.52 -12.85
N GLU A 50 12.79 9.42 -13.60
CA GLU A 50 11.49 8.93 -14.06
C GLU A 50 10.72 8.24 -12.93
N HIS A 51 9.40 8.37 -12.97
CA HIS A 51 8.51 7.85 -11.95
C HIS A 51 7.66 6.70 -12.46
N GLY A 52 7.36 5.77 -11.56
CA GLY A 52 6.37 4.74 -11.76
C GLY A 52 4.93 5.28 -11.67
N SER A 53 3.98 4.39 -11.80
CA SER A 53 2.55 4.75 -11.73
C SER A 53 1.85 3.93 -10.65
N VAL A 54 0.93 4.55 -9.92
CA VAL A 54 0.05 3.87 -8.97
C VAL A 54 -1.36 3.84 -9.54
N THR A 55 -1.89 2.65 -9.76
CA THR A 55 -3.23 2.43 -10.30
C THR A 55 -4.12 1.82 -9.22
N THR A 56 -5.27 2.44 -8.97
CA THR A 56 -6.33 1.86 -8.15
C THR A 56 -7.26 1.04 -9.02
N SER A 57 -7.49 -0.20 -8.65
CA SER A 57 -8.39 -1.13 -9.33
C SER A 57 -9.28 -1.88 -8.34
N TYR A 58 -10.19 -2.66 -8.88
CA TYR A 58 -11.13 -3.47 -8.10
C TYR A 58 -11.09 -4.91 -8.58
N TYR A 59 -11.26 -5.84 -7.65
CA TYR A 59 -11.40 -7.25 -7.97
C TYR A 59 -12.53 -7.88 -7.14
N ASN A 60 -13.15 -8.89 -7.70
CA ASN A 60 -14.16 -9.67 -6.98
C ASN A 60 -13.45 -10.73 -6.15
N SER A 61 -13.63 -10.68 -4.83
CA SER A 61 -13.14 -11.69 -3.92
C SER A 61 -14.19 -12.78 -3.74
N THR A 62 -13.84 -14.01 -4.06
CA THR A 62 -14.65 -15.19 -3.76
C THR A 62 -14.57 -15.58 -2.29
N VAL A 63 -13.52 -15.16 -1.59
CA VAL A 63 -13.27 -15.45 -0.17
C VAL A 63 -14.10 -14.55 0.73
N SER A 64 -14.16 -13.24 0.45
CA SER A 64 -14.99 -12.28 1.20
C SER A 64 -16.38 -12.09 0.60
N ASN A 65 -16.63 -12.70 -0.55
CA ASN A 65 -17.87 -12.55 -1.33
C ASN A 65 -18.22 -11.09 -1.61
N GLY A 66 -17.23 -10.31 -2.07
CA GLY A 66 -17.43 -8.88 -2.31
C GLY A 66 -16.40 -8.24 -3.20
N LEU A 67 -16.69 -7.00 -3.60
CA LEU A 67 -15.77 -6.16 -4.37
C LEU A 67 -14.72 -5.57 -3.43
N ARG A 68 -13.44 -5.74 -3.76
CA ARG A 68 -12.32 -5.25 -2.98
C ARG A 68 -11.42 -4.35 -3.82
N THR A 69 -10.80 -3.39 -3.15
CA THR A 69 -9.84 -2.46 -3.77
C THR A 69 -8.43 -3.04 -3.73
N ILE A 70 -7.69 -2.80 -4.78
CA ILE A 70 -6.27 -3.12 -4.92
C ILE A 70 -5.54 -1.93 -5.53
N LEU A 71 -4.40 -1.54 -4.96
CA LEU A 71 -3.49 -0.57 -5.55
C LEU A 71 -2.27 -1.29 -6.09
N VAL A 72 -1.87 -0.93 -7.29
CA VAL A 72 -0.69 -1.50 -7.95
C VAL A 72 0.24 -0.39 -8.42
N TYR A 73 1.46 -0.39 -7.87
CA TYR A 73 2.55 0.39 -8.40
C TYR A 73 3.26 -0.41 -9.49
N THR A 74 3.45 0.21 -10.63
CA THR A 74 4.31 -0.30 -11.71
C THR A 74 5.56 0.58 -11.82
N PRO A 75 6.76 -0.01 -12.00
CA PRO A 75 8.00 0.75 -12.04
C PRO A 75 8.08 1.69 -13.24
N PRO A 76 8.99 2.69 -13.22
CA PRO A 76 9.25 3.54 -14.37
C PRO A 76 9.51 2.70 -15.63
N GLN A 77 9.02 3.18 -16.78
CA GLN A 77 9.15 2.48 -18.06
C GLN A 77 8.62 1.03 -18.05
N TYR A 78 7.55 0.77 -17.29
CA TYR A 78 6.91 -0.54 -17.28
C TYR A 78 6.57 -1.00 -18.72
N ASP A 79 7.05 -2.19 -19.08
CA ASP A 79 6.83 -2.80 -20.38
C ASP A 79 6.15 -4.17 -20.21
N ALA A 80 4.95 -4.33 -20.71
CA ALA A 80 4.19 -5.58 -20.62
C ALA A 80 4.86 -6.79 -21.29
N LYS A 81 5.87 -6.57 -22.12
CA LYS A 81 6.68 -7.65 -22.75
C LYS A 81 7.76 -8.20 -21.82
N LYS A 82 8.13 -7.48 -20.76
CA LYS A 82 9.10 -7.91 -19.76
C LYS A 82 8.37 -8.57 -18.59
N LYS A 83 9.10 -9.35 -17.80
CA LYS A 83 8.57 -10.00 -16.59
C LYS A 83 9.16 -9.35 -15.34
N TYR A 84 8.29 -9.00 -14.40
CA TYR A 84 8.66 -8.29 -13.17
C TYR A 84 8.43 -9.14 -11.93
N PRO A 85 9.31 -9.06 -10.93
CA PRO A 85 9.00 -9.56 -9.60
C PRO A 85 7.87 -8.72 -8.98
N VAL A 86 7.18 -9.31 -8.00
CA VAL A 86 6.06 -8.66 -7.31
C VAL A 86 6.31 -8.66 -5.81
N LEU A 87 6.24 -7.49 -5.22
CA LEU A 87 6.16 -7.32 -3.76
C LEU A 87 4.68 -7.10 -3.39
N TYR A 88 4.12 -8.04 -2.64
CA TYR A 88 2.82 -7.88 -2.02
C TYR A 88 3.01 -7.22 -0.66
N LEU A 89 2.47 -6.01 -0.50
CA LEU A 89 2.66 -5.16 0.67
C LEU A 89 1.33 -5.00 1.40
N MET A 90 1.25 -5.60 2.56
CA MET A 90 0.03 -5.65 3.38
C MET A 90 0.09 -4.57 4.46
N GLY A 91 -0.98 -3.81 4.61
CA GLY A 91 -1.12 -2.84 5.69
C GLY A 91 -1.37 -3.49 7.05
N GLY A 92 -1.20 -2.72 8.11
CA GLY A 92 -1.50 -3.12 9.48
C GLY A 92 -3.00 -3.28 9.73
N SER A 93 -3.34 -3.77 10.92
CA SER A 93 -4.75 -3.96 11.30
C SER A 93 -5.49 -2.62 11.33
N GLY A 94 -6.49 -2.49 10.48
CA GLY A 94 -7.33 -1.30 10.38
C GLY A 94 -6.84 -0.24 9.39
N GLU A 95 -5.74 -0.48 8.72
CA GLU A 95 -5.27 0.44 7.70
C GLU A 95 -6.04 0.30 6.39
N ALA A 96 -6.12 1.40 5.65
CA ALA A 96 -6.71 1.42 4.33
C ALA A 96 -5.77 0.80 3.29
N THR A 97 -6.31 0.43 2.13
CA THR A 97 -5.54 -0.15 1.03
C THR A 97 -4.41 0.77 0.53
N ASP A 98 -4.58 2.08 0.68
CA ASP A 98 -3.67 3.11 0.21
C ASP A 98 -2.68 3.63 1.27
N SER A 99 -2.64 3.01 2.47
CA SER A 99 -1.77 3.47 3.57
C SER A 99 -0.29 3.50 3.18
N TRP A 100 0.22 2.44 2.55
CA TRP A 100 1.60 2.39 2.09
C TRP A 100 1.93 3.41 0.99
N TYR A 101 0.95 3.75 0.17
CA TYR A 101 1.10 4.78 -0.86
C TYR A 101 1.05 6.18 -0.25
N LYS A 102 0.00 6.49 0.53
CA LYS A 102 -0.22 7.85 1.05
C LYS A 102 0.69 8.20 2.23
N TYR A 103 0.93 7.25 3.12
CA TYR A 103 1.68 7.49 4.35
C TYR A 103 3.09 6.91 4.28
N GLY A 104 3.25 5.73 3.70
CA GLY A 104 4.53 5.09 3.53
C GLY A 104 5.33 5.59 2.34
N GLN A 105 4.72 6.38 1.44
CA GLN A 105 5.38 6.94 0.25
C GLN A 105 6.13 5.88 -0.59
N VAL A 106 5.58 4.67 -0.64
CA VAL A 106 6.24 3.51 -1.24
C VAL A 106 6.59 3.73 -2.71
N ASN A 107 5.81 4.52 -3.45
CA ASN A 107 6.10 4.87 -4.84
C ASN A 107 7.42 5.64 -4.96
N TRP A 108 7.64 6.67 -4.13
CA TRP A 108 8.88 7.45 -4.13
C TRP A 108 10.08 6.60 -3.70
N ILE A 109 9.91 5.76 -2.68
CA ILE A 109 10.94 4.82 -2.23
C ILE A 109 11.36 3.90 -3.38
N MET A 110 10.39 3.31 -4.07
CA MET A 110 10.67 2.42 -5.19
C MET A 110 11.36 3.14 -6.34
N ASP A 111 10.86 4.31 -6.73
CA ASP A 111 11.43 5.11 -7.81
C ASP A 111 12.89 5.49 -7.52
N ASN A 112 13.18 6.04 -6.35
CA ASN A 112 14.52 6.44 -5.96
C ASN A 112 15.49 5.23 -5.88
N MET A 113 15.05 4.12 -5.28
CA MET A 113 15.89 2.93 -5.18
C MET A 113 16.15 2.25 -6.53
N ILE A 114 15.18 2.28 -7.45
CA ILE A 114 15.34 1.77 -8.82
C ILE A 114 16.31 2.66 -9.59
N ALA A 115 16.17 3.99 -9.50
CA ALA A 115 17.05 4.95 -10.18
C ALA A 115 18.51 4.83 -9.72
N GLU A 116 18.73 4.54 -8.43
CA GLU A 116 20.08 4.29 -7.88
C GLU A 116 20.60 2.84 -8.15
N GLY A 117 19.83 2.00 -8.81
CA GLY A 117 20.22 0.61 -9.08
C GLY A 117 20.28 -0.30 -7.86
N LYS A 118 19.72 0.14 -6.71
CA LYS A 118 19.70 -0.65 -5.46
C LYS A 118 18.70 -1.80 -5.49
N ILE A 119 17.62 -1.64 -6.25
CA ILE A 119 16.62 -2.69 -6.48
C ILE A 119 16.33 -2.80 -7.97
N LYS A 120 15.89 -3.98 -8.39
CA LYS A 120 15.38 -4.20 -9.75
C LYS A 120 13.98 -3.59 -9.89
N PRO A 121 13.59 -3.16 -11.10
CA PRO A 121 12.20 -2.78 -11.37
C PRO A 121 11.24 -3.86 -10.89
N THR A 122 10.36 -3.49 -9.95
CA THR A 122 9.48 -4.41 -9.22
C THR A 122 8.07 -3.82 -9.16
N ILE A 123 7.06 -4.65 -9.37
CA ILE A 123 5.65 -4.30 -9.15
C ILE A 123 5.38 -4.36 -7.63
N VAL A 124 4.68 -3.37 -7.08
CA VAL A 124 4.21 -3.42 -5.69
C VAL A 124 2.69 -3.48 -5.68
N VAL A 125 2.15 -4.46 -4.97
CA VAL A 125 0.71 -4.68 -4.83
C VAL A 125 0.32 -4.39 -3.39
N MET A 126 -0.58 -3.44 -3.20
CA MET A 126 -1.07 -3.02 -1.89
C MET A 126 -2.53 -3.42 -1.73
N VAL A 127 -2.83 -4.07 -0.64
CA VAL A 127 -4.18 -4.55 -0.32
C VAL A 127 -4.51 -4.30 1.15
N ASN A 128 -5.80 -4.21 1.43
CA ASN A 128 -6.32 -4.15 2.79
C ASN A 128 -6.39 -5.57 3.37
N ASN A 129 -5.92 -5.75 4.60
CA ASN A 129 -5.94 -7.03 5.30
C ASN A 129 -7.27 -7.33 6.02
N GLN A 130 -8.23 -6.41 5.98
CA GLN A 130 -9.51 -6.58 6.64
C GLN A 130 -10.52 -7.28 5.73
N ILE A 131 -10.57 -8.59 5.81
CA ILE A 131 -11.58 -9.39 5.08
C ILE A 131 -12.89 -9.46 5.87
N VAL A 132 -12.78 -9.54 7.19
CA VAL A 132 -13.92 -9.59 8.10
C VAL A 132 -14.09 -8.23 8.78
N HIS A 133 -15.32 -7.73 8.81
CA HIS A 133 -15.61 -6.44 9.44
C HIS A 133 -15.25 -6.44 10.92
N ARG A 134 -14.70 -5.34 11.42
CA ARG A 134 -14.19 -5.18 12.80
C ARG A 134 -15.23 -5.47 13.90
N SER A 135 -16.51 -5.25 13.61
CA SER A 135 -17.60 -5.55 14.56
C SER A 135 -17.90 -7.04 14.70
N SER A 136 -17.35 -7.89 13.83
CA SER A 136 -17.57 -9.32 13.90
C SER A 136 -16.75 -9.94 15.03
N PRO A 137 -17.32 -10.88 15.81
CA PRO A 137 -16.55 -11.65 16.79
C PRO A 137 -15.37 -12.36 16.12
N ASN A 138 -14.20 -12.36 16.78
CA ASN A 138 -13.00 -13.01 16.28
C ASN A 138 -12.49 -12.48 14.93
N HIS A 139 -12.86 -11.22 14.54
CA HIS A 139 -12.52 -10.65 13.24
C HIS A 139 -11.02 -10.75 12.90
N SER A 140 -10.12 -10.53 13.85
CA SER A 140 -8.67 -10.59 13.61
C SER A 140 -8.22 -12.00 13.20
N ALA A 141 -8.55 -13.01 14.00
CA ALA A 141 -8.17 -14.41 13.72
C ALA A 141 -8.76 -14.92 12.40
N LEU A 142 -10.02 -14.56 12.12
CA LEU A 142 -10.68 -14.91 10.86
C LEU A 142 -10.04 -14.19 9.68
N SER A 143 -9.75 -12.90 9.81
CA SER A 143 -9.10 -12.14 8.74
C SER A 143 -7.73 -12.72 8.39
N PHE A 144 -6.91 -13.09 9.36
CA PHE A 144 -5.62 -13.75 9.11
C PHE A 144 -5.77 -15.05 8.32
N LYS A 145 -6.67 -15.92 8.77
CA LYS A 145 -6.92 -17.20 8.09
C LYS A 145 -7.42 -17.01 6.66
N MET A 146 -8.34 -16.08 6.47
CA MET A 146 -8.92 -15.79 5.15
C MET A 146 -7.94 -15.07 4.23
N MET A 147 -6.98 -14.26 4.75
CA MET A 147 -5.99 -13.57 3.91
C MET A 147 -5.08 -14.52 3.15
N GLU A 148 -4.67 -15.63 3.74
CA GLU A 148 -3.88 -16.63 3.00
C GLU A 148 -4.65 -17.15 1.78
N GLN A 149 -5.93 -17.46 1.98
CA GLN A 149 -6.81 -17.91 0.91
C GLN A 149 -7.06 -16.79 -0.12
N GLU A 150 -7.30 -15.56 0.34
CA GLU A 150 -7.48 -14.38 -0.49
C GLU A 150 -6.28 -14.15 -1.43
N TYR A 151 -5.05 -14.27 -0.91
CA TYR A 151 -3.85 -14.16 -1.75
C TYR A 151 -3.79 -15.26 -2.80
N LYS A 152 -4.05 -16.51 -2.41
CA LYS A 152 -3.91 -17.66 -3.31
C LYS A 152 -4.99 -17.71 -4.39
N GLU A 153 -6.22 -17.39 -4.04
CA GLU A 153 -7.38 -17.60 -4.90
C GLU A 153 -7.82 -16.33 -5.65
N CYS A 154 -7.56 -15.15 -5.09
CA CYS A 154 -8.04 -13.90 -5.66
C CYS A 154 -6.93 -12.96 -6.09
N ILE A 155 -6.05 -12.51 -5.16
CA ILE A 155 -5.09 -11.44 -5.42
C ILE A 155 -4.02 -11.86 -6.43
N ILE A 156 -3.30 -12.95 -6.17
CA ILE A 156 -2.21 -13.41 -7.04
C ILE A 156 -2.73 -13.73 -8.45
N PRO A 157 -3.82 -14.50 -8.64
CA PRO A 157 -4.36 -14.75 -9.96
C PRO A 157 -4.80 -13.47 -10.69
N TRP A 158 -5.40 -12.52 -9.97
CA TRP A 158 -5.81 -11.25 -10.54
C TRP A 158 -4.59 -10.44 -11.00
N VAL A 159 -3.56 -10.29 -10.17
CA VAL A 159 -2.33 -9.57 -10.52
C VAL A 159 -1.62 -10.22 -11.71
N ASP A 160 -1.49 -11.54 -11.72
CA ASP A 160 -0.86 -12.30 -12.81
C ASP A 160 -1.62 -12.22 -14.14
N SER A 161 -2.93 -11.93 -14.09
CA SER A 161 -3.74 -11.75 -15.31
C SER A 161 -3.69 -10.33 -15.88
N HIS A 162 -3.44 -9.33 -15.04
CA HIS A 162 -3.45 -7.91 -15.42
C HIS A 162 -2.05 -7.35 -15.66
N TYR A 163 -1.02 -7.94 -15.05
CA TYR A 163 0.36 -7.45 -15.13
C TYR A 163 1.33 -8.55 -15.57
N SER A 164 2.46 -8.12 -16.11
CA SER A 164 3.49 -9.02 -16.61
C SER A 164 4.44 -9.46 -15.50
N THR A 165 4.07 -10.50 -14.77
CA THR A 165 4.73 -10.98 -13.56
C THR A 165 5.61 -12.20 -13.78
N ILE A 166 6.60 -12.41 -12.91
CA ILE A 166 7.31 -13.68 -12.77
C ILE A 166 6.42 -14.62 -11.94
N ARG A 167 5.73 -15.53 -12.60
CA ARG A 167 4.70 -16.43 -12.02
C ARG A 167 5.30 -17.61 -11.22
N SER A 168 6.23 -17.32 -10.33
CA SER A 168 6.83 -18.33 -9.45
C SER A 168 7.11 -17.75 -8.07
N SER A 169 7.31 -18.60 -7.07
CA SER A 169 7.69 -18.17 -5.72
C SER A 169 8.98 -17.35 -5.68
N LYS A 170 9.93 -17.61 -6.59
CA LYS A 170 11.18 -16.84 -6.71
C LYS A 170 10.96 -15.40 -7.20
N GLY A 171 9.83 -15.13 -7.84
CA GLY A 171 9.46 -13.80 -8.32
C GLY A 171 8.46 -13.07 -7.40
N ARG A 172 8.17 -13.61 -6.21
CA ARG A 172 7.19 -13.02 -5.29
C ARG A 172 7.78 -12.85 -3.91
N ALA A 173 7.49 -11.70 -3.30
CA ALA A 173 7.76 -11.41 -1.90
C ALA A 173 6.48 -10.93 -1.22
N LEU A 174 6.34 -11.20 0.06
CA LEU A 174 5.28 -10.71 0.92
C LEU A 174 5.93 -9.94 2.07
N ALA A 175 5.47 -8.73 2.31
CA ALA A 175 5.88 -7.89 3.43
C ALA A 175 4.67 -7.13 3.98
N GLY A 176 4.85 -6.52 5.14
CA GLY A 176 3.80 -5.72 5.77
C GLY A 176 4.06 -5.49 7.25
N LEU A 177 3.10 -4.85 7.87
CA LEU A 177 3.09 -4.47 9.29
C LEU A 177 2.15 -5.39 10.09
#